data_0bca7df221cd951a64e59cdebfcd8ef1
#
_entry.id   0bca7df221cd951a64e59cdebfcd8ef1
#
_cell.length_a   1.000
_cell.length_b   1.000
_cell.length_c   1.000
_cell.angle_alpha   90.00
_cell.angle_beta   90.00
_cell.angle_gamma   90.00
#
_symmetry.space_group_name_H-M   'P 1'
#
loop_
_entity.id
_entity.type
_entity.pdbx_description
1 polymer ?
#
loop_
_entity_poly.entity_id
_entity_poly.type
_entity_poly.pdbx_seq_one_letter_code
_entity_poly.pdbx_strand_id
1 'polypeptide(L)'
;MIRRDIARTYPEHEFFKDKNGPGQQGLFNVMKAYSLHDSEVGYCQGSAFLVGVLLLQMSEEDAFAVVVRLMEDYRLREMYKPTMAELGLCIYQLECLVEEFLPELHLHFQSQNFYTSMYASSWFLTLFTSCLPLHIAYRVVDLFLSEGMEIIFRFSLAILVICKEDLLRLDMEGLLKYFQKEVPAKVEIDPDYLISHALKVTLNNKKMKR
;
A
#
# COMPACT_ATOMS: atom_id res chain seq x y z
N MET A 1 -7.36 19.92 0.39
CA MET A 1 -6.73 18.64 0.76
C MET A 1 -6.06 17.97 -0.45
N ILE A 2 -6.77 17.67 -1.55
CA ILE A 2 -6.24 17.02 -2.78
C ILE A 2 -4.95 17.70 -3.30
N ARG A 3 -4.95 19.03 -3.50
CA ARG A 3 -3.76 19.77 -4.01
C ARG A 3 -2.51 19.59 -3.16
N ARG A 4 -2.65 19.40 -1.85
CA ARG A 4 -1.53 19.18 -0.93
C ARG A 4 -0.92 17.79 -1.11
N ASP A 5 -1.76 16.79 -1.35
CA ASP A 5 -1.32 15.41 -1.59
C ASP A 5 -0.66 15.25 -2.96
N ILE A 6 -1.22 15.88 -3.98
CA ILE A 6 -0.65 15.86 -5.33
C ILE A 6 0.80 16.32 -5.32
N ALA A 7 1.11 17.42 -4.61
CA ALA A 7 2.46 17.97 -4.55
C ALA A 7 3.53 17.02 -3.96
N ARG A 8 3.10 16.01 -3.20
CA ARG A 8 3.97 14.99 -2.59
C ARG A 8 3.88 13.61 -3.25
N THR A 9 3.03 13.46 -4.28
CA THR A 9 2.84 12.21 -5.00
C THR A 9 3.87 12.12 -6.13
N TYR A 10 4.83 11.22 -6.00
CA TYR A 10 5.94 11.01 -6.96
C TYR A 10 6.65 12.31 -7.40
N PRO A 11 7.11 13.16 -6.46
CA PRO A 11 7.64 14.49 -6.78
C PRO A 11 8.90 14.45 -7.66
N GLU A 12 9.65 13.35 -7.61
CA GLU A 12 10.88 13.17 -8.40
C GLU A 12 10.62 12.56 -9.78
N HIS A 13 9.40 12.09 -10.04
CA HIS A 13 9.08 11.47 -11.33
C HIS A 13 8.85 12.52 -12.42
N GLU A 14 9.49 12.35 -13.59
CA GLU A 14 9.43 13.28 -14.73
C GLU A 14 8.01 13.76 -15.07
N PHE A 15 7.04 12.87 -15.03
CA PHE A 15 5.64 13.16 -15.36
C PHE A 15 4.94 14.01 -14.29
N PHE A 16 5.34 13.90 -13.00
CA PHE A 16 4.67 14.57 -11.89
C PHE A 16 5.44 15.72 -11.26
N LYS A 17 6.71 15.93 -11.61
CA LYS A 17 7.58 16.95 -10.99
C LYS A 17 7.10 18.39 -11.21
N ASP A 18 6.46 18.66 -12.36
CA ASP A 18 6.00 20.00 -12.69
C ASP A 18 4.66 20.33 -12.00
N LYS A 19 4.66 21.39 -11.18
CA LYS A 19 3.48 21.80 -10.39
C LYS A 19 2.23 22.11 -11.22
N ASN A 20 2.40 22.53 -12.47
CA ASN A 20 1.32 22.83 -13.40
C ASN A 20 1.36 21.91 -14.63
N GLY A 21 2.13 20.83 -14.54
CA GLY A 21 2.29 19.87 -15.63
C GLY A 21 1.10 18.93 -15.76
N PRO A 22 1.04 18.17 -16.86
CA PRO A 22 -0.08 17.28 -17.16
C PRO A 22 -0.26 16.19 -16.08
N GLY A 23 0.82 15.70 -15.47
CA GLY A 23 0.74 14.67 -14.44
C GLY A 23 0.01 15.13 -13.18
N GLN A 24 0.37 16.31 -12.65
CA GLN A 24 -0.32 16.86 -11.48
C GLN A 24 -1.74 17.30 -11.79
N GLN A 25 -1.99 17.81 -13.00
CA GLN A 25 -3.34 18.15 -13.43
C GLN A 25 -4.20 16.90 -13.55
N GLY A 26 -3.71 15.83 -14.16
CA GLY A 26 -4.40 14.54 -14.27
C GLY A 26 -4.73 13.94 -12.90
N LEU A 27 -3.76 13.94 -11.97
CA LEU A 27 -4.02 13.54 -10.58
C LEU A 27 -5.17 14.35 -9.96
N PHE A 28 -5.13 15.66 -10.11
CA PHE A 28 -6.19 16.53 -9.59
C PHE A 28 -7.56 16.21 -10.20
N ASN A 29 -7.61 16.04 -11.52
CA ASN A 29 -8.84 15.78 -12.24
C ASN A 29 -9.49 14.46 -11.82
N VAL A 30 -8.71 13.36 -11.80
CA VAL A 30 -9.21 12.03 -11.41
C VAL A 30 -9.64 12.01 -9.94
N MET A 31 -8.81 12.55 -9.03
CA MET A 31 -9.13 12.58 -7.61
C MET A 31 -10.36 13.44 -7.31
N LYS A 32 -10.48 14.59 -7.97
CA LYS A 32 -11.66 15.47 -7.84
C LYS A 32 -12.90 14.81 -8.41
N ALA A 33 -12.82 14.20 -9.59
CA ALA A 33 -13.93 13.51 -10.22
C ALA A 33 -14.44 12.37 -9.31
N TYR A 34 -13.53 11.55 -8.76
CA TYR A 34 -13.95 10.50 -7.84
C TYR A 34 -14.57 11.05 -6.54
N SER A 35 -14.03 12.12 -5.98
CA SER A 35 -14.59 12.73 -4.75
C SER A 35 -16.00 13.31 -4.94
N LEU A 36 -16.38 13.63 -6.17
CA LEU A 36 -17.74 14.06 -6.53
C LEU A 36 -18.65 12.88 -6.87
N HIS A 37 -18.08 11.81 -7.44
CA HIS A 37 -18.79 10.58 -7.79
C HIS A 37 -19.24 9.83 -6.52
N ASP A 38 -18.36 9.71 -5.54
CA ASP A 38 -18.63 9.07 -4.24
C ASP A 38 -18.39 10.05 -3.10
N SER A 39 -19.45 10.76 -2.71
CA SER A 39 -19.37 11.77 -1.64
C SER A 39 -19.21 11.16 -0.24
N GLU A 40 -19.53 9.89 -0.03
CA GLU A 40 -19.35 9.20 1.25
C GLU A 40 -17.86 8.94 1.53
N VAL A 41 -17.11 8.49 0.54
CA VAL A 41 -15.66 8.34 0.61
C VAL A 41 -14.98 9.69 0.45
N GLY A 42 -15.45 10.50 -0.48
CA GLY A 42 -14.87 11.79 -0.80
C GLY A 42 -13.41 11.65 -1.23
N TYR A 43 -12.50 12.10 -0.38
CA TYR A 43 -11.08 12.03 -0.61
C TYR A 43 -10.37 11.31 0.54
N CYS A 44 -9.64 10.25 0.23
CA CYS A 44 -8.77 9.56 1.17
C CYS A 44 -7.30 9.95 0.94
N GLN A 45 -6.60 10.36 2.00
CA GLN A 45 -5.20 10.72 1.93
C GLN A 45 -4.35 9.50 1.52
N GLY A 46 -3.46 9.68 0.55
CA GLY A 46 -2.60 8.62 0.03
C GLY A 46 -3.14 7.93 -1.23
N SER A 47 -4.45 7.99 -1.51
CA SER A 47 -5.03 7.38 -2.72
C SER A 47 -4.46 7.96 -4.02
N ALA A 48 -3.91 9.17 -3.99
CA ALA A 48 -3.22 9.79 -5.12
C ALA A 48 -2.03 8.96 -5.63
N PHE A 49 -1.35 8.19 -4.77
CA PHE A 49 -0.25 7.32 -5.21
C PHE A 49 -0.74 6.20 -6.12
N LEU A 50 -1.88 5.58 -5.80
CA LEU A 50 -2.49 4.56 -6.66
C LEU A 50 -2.97 5.17 -7.98
N VAL A 51 -3.63 6.33 -7.93
CA VAL A 51 -4.05 7.06 -9.15
C VAL A 51 -2.84 7.45 -9.99
N GLY A 52 -1.74 7.87 -9.37
CA GLY A 52 -0.49 8.20 -10.06
C GLY A 52 0.07 7.02 -10.87
N VAL A 53 0.08 5.83 -10.29
CA VAL A 53 0.49 4.60 -11.00
C VAL A 53 -0.38 4.34 -12.22
N LEU A 54 -1.70 4.52 -12.11
CA LEU A 54 -2.62 4.35 -13.24
C LEU A 54 -2.37 5.38 -14.34
N LEU A 55 -2.20 6.67 -13.99
CA LEU A 55 -1.94 7.76 -14.95
C LEU A 55 -0.60 7.62 -15.68
N LEU A 56 0.35 6.85 -15.17
CA LEU A 56 1.57 6.50 -15.88
C LEU A 56 1.35 5.47 -17.00
N GLN A 57 0.19 4.81 -17.02
CA GLN A 57 -0.11 3.73 -17.96
C GLN A 57 -1.32 4.03 -18.88
N MET A 58 -2.17 4.98 -18.51
CA MET A 58 -3.43 5.20 -19.22
C MET A 58 -3.90 6.66 -19.15
N SER A 59 -4.93 7.00 -19.93
CA SER A 59 -5.57 8.33 -19.93
C SER A 59 -6.27 8.64 -18.59
N GLU A 60 -6.63 9.91 -18.37
CA GLU A 60 -7.39 10.34 -17.18
C GLU A 60 -8.75 9.62 -17.09
N GLU A 61 -9.45 9.47 -18.22
CA GLU A 61 -10.74 8.82 -18.31
C GLU A 61 -10.66 7.33 -17.96
N ASP A 62 -9.66 6.65 -18.52
CA ASP A 62 -9.43 5.23 -18.21
C ASP A 62 -9.00 5.04 -16.76
N ALA A 63 -8.11 5.89 -16.25
CA ALA A 63 -7.69 5.86 -14.86
C ALA A 63 -8.87 6.07 -13.90
N PHE A 64 -9.76 7.01 -14.20
CA PHE A 64 -10.98 7.21 -13.43
C PHE A 64 -11.87 5.96 -13.45
N ALA A 65 -12.10 5.36 -14.63
CA ALA A 65 -12.90 4.14 -14.75
C ALA A 65 -12.29 2.97 -13.94
N VAL A 66 -10.97 2.81 -13.97
CA VAL A 66 -10.26 1.80 -13.17
C VAL A 66 -10.41 2.10 -11.68
N VAL A 67 -10.27 3.36 -11.25
CA VAL A 67 -10.47 3.74 -9.83
C VAL A 67 -11.87 3.37 -9.36
N VAL A 68 -12.91 3.66 -10.14
CA VAL A 68 -14.30 3.29 -9.80
C VAL A 68 -14.40 1.76 -9.60
N ARG A 69 -13.83 0.97 -10.52
CA ARG A 69 -13.83 -0.50 -10.39
C ARG A 69 -13.04 -1.00 -9.19
N LEU A 70 -11.88 -0.41 -8.89
CA LEU A 70 -11.10 -0.76 -7.70
C LEU A 70 -11.89 -0.51 -6.42
N MET A 71 -12.64 0.58 -6.37
CA MET A 71 -13.47 0.91 -5.22
C MET A 71 -14.64 -0.05 -5.06
N GLU A 72 -15.35 -0.38 -6.14
CA GLU A 72 -16.57 -1.20 -6.11
C GLU A 72 -16.27 -2.70 -6.03
N ASP A 73 -15.43 -3.21 -6.94
CA ASP A 73 -15.23 -4.65 -7.13
C ASP A 73 -14.15 -5.22 -6.19
N TYR A 74 -13.15 -4.40 -5.78
CA TYR A 74 -12.02 -4.82 -4.95
C TYR A 74 -12.13 -4.37 -3.48
N ARG A 75 -13.27 -3.80 -3.09
CA ARG A 75 -13.58 -3.36 -1.71
C ARG A 75 -12.67 -2.23 -1.18
N LEU A 76 -11.91 -1.53 -2.03
CA LEU A 76 -11.12 -0.39 -1.58
C LEU A 76 -12.00 0.75 -1.07
N ARG A 77 -13.25 0.84 -1.54
CA ARG A 77 -14.23 1.79 -1.04
C ARG A 77 -14.41 1.68 0.47
N GLU A 78 -14.60 0.46 0.99
CA GLU A 78 -14.80 0.22 2.42
C GLU A 78 -13.55 0.59 3.24
N MET A 79 -12.35 0.40 2.67
CA MET A 79 -11.08 0.77 3.28
C MET A 79 -10.89 2.29 3.35
N TYR A 80 -11.44 3.03 2.37
CA TYR A 80 -11.27 4.50 2.26
C TYR A 80 -12.39 5.29 2.92
N LYS A 81 -13.46 4.66 3.40
CA LYS A 81 -14.50 5.35 4.18
C LYS A 81 -13.92 6.05 5.40
N PRO A 82 -14.51 7.18 5.83
CA PRO A 82 -14.01 7.95 6.98
C PRO A 82 -13.88 7.16 8.28
N THR A 83 -14.64 6.08 8.43
CA THR A 83 -14.56 5.20 9.61
C THR A 83 -13.27 4.40 9.70
N MET A 84 -12.59 4.16 8.55
CA MET A 84 -11.40 3.32 8.46
C MET A 84 -11.56 1.91 9.07
N ALA A 85 -12.81 1.42 9.19
CA ALA A 85 -13.09 0.15 9.87
C ALA A 85 -12.47 -1.05 9.13
N GLU A 86 -12.56 -1.06 7.79
CA GLU A 86 -11.96 -2.13 6.98
C GLU A 86 -10.42 -2.09 7.05
N LEU A 87 -9.82 -0.90 7.07
CA LEU A 87 -8.37 -0.76 7.30
C LEU A 87 -7.98 -1.33 8.67
N GLY A 88 -8.74 -1.00 9.71
CA GLY A 88 -8.53 -1.54 11.05
C GLY A 88 -8.60 -3.08 11.08
N LEU A 89 -9.55 -3.66 10.34
CA LEU A 89 -9.69 -5.11 10.20
C LEU A 89 -8.46 -5.72 9.48
N CYS A 90 -8.02 -5.13 8.36
CA CYS A 90 -6.84 -5.59 7.64
C CYS A 90 -5.57 -5.53 8.51
N ILE A 91 -5.40 -4.46 9.28
CA ILE A 91 -4.27 -4.31 10.22
C ILE A 91 -4.30 -5.41 11.29
N TYR A 92 -5.46 -5.65 11.89
CA TYR A 92 -5.64 -6.71 12.88
C TYR A 92 -5.36 -8.11 12.28
N GLN A 93 -5.89 -8.39 11.09
CA GLN A 93 -5.62 -9.64 10.40
C GLN A 93 -4.12 -9.83 10.10
N LEU A 94 -3.43 -8.78 9.67
CA LEU A 94 -1.97 -8.84 9.46
C LEU A 94 -1.25 -9.11 10.78
N GLU A 95 -1.64 -8.47 11.87
CA GLU A 95 -1.04 -8.72 13.20
C GLU A 95 -1.17 -10.19 13.60
N CYS A 96 -2.35 -10.79 13.45
CA CYS A 96 -2.57 -12.21 13.69
C CYS A 96 -1.71 -13.12 12.79
N LEU A 97 -1.51 -12.73 11.52
CA LEU A 97 -0.64 -13.46 10.61
C LEU A 97 0.83 -13.33 11.01
N VAL A 98 1.27 -12.16 11.45
CA VAL A 98 2.64 -11.96 11.94
C VAL A 98 2.88 -12.77 13.21
N GLU A 99 1.92 -12.83 14.13
CA GLU A 99 2.00 -13.69 15.31
C GLU A 99 2.13 -15.17 14.93
N GLU A 100 1.37 -15.63 13.93
CA GLU A 100 1.38 -17.03 13.49
C GLU A 100 2.65 -17.42 12.72
N PHE A 101 3.08 -16.58 11.76
CA PHE A 101 4.18 -16.90 10.84
C PHE A 101 5.54 -16.43 11.33
N LEU A 102 5.58 -15.38 12.14
CA LEU A 102 6.78 -14.71 12.62
C LEU A 102 6.69 -14.37 14.12
N PRO A 103 6.45 -15.37 14.99
CA PRO A 103 6.16 -15.12 16.42
C PRO A 103 7.28 -14.36 17.15
N GLU A 104 8.54 -14.61 16.81
CA GLU A 104 9.69 -13.89 17.38
C GLU A 104 9.66 -12.39 17.03
N LEU A 105 9.35 -12.06 15.75
CA LEU A 105 9.23 -10.68 15.31
C LEU A 105 8.01 -9.99 15.94
N HIS A 106 6.90 -10.70 16.09
CA HIS A 106 5.71 -10.20 16.78
C HIS A 106 6.02 -9.82 18.24
N LEU A 107 6.68 -10.71 18.99
CA LEU A 107 7.08 -10.44 20.37
C LEU A 107 8.06 -9.26 20.47
N HIS A 108 8.99 -9.16 19.51
CA HIS A 108 9.92 -8.04 19.45
C HIS A 108 9.16 -6.72 19.22
N PHE A 109 8.25 -6.65 18.25
CA PHE A 109 7.43 -5.47 18.02
C PHE A 109 6.62 -5.06 19.23
N GLN A 110 6.00 -6.02 19.95
CA GLN A 110 5.31 -5.76 21.21
C GLN A 110 6.25 -5.17 22.27
N SER A 111 7.46 -5.73 22.43
CA SER A 111 8.45 -5.25 23.40
C SER A 111 8.91 -3.82 23.13
N GLN A 112 8.90 -3.40 21.86
CA GLN A 112 9.25 -2.05 21.42
C GLN A 112 8.04 -1.09 21.38
N ASN A 113 6.82 -1.53 21.76
CA ASN A 113 5.58 -0.78 21.54
C ASN A 113 5.39 -0.35 20.08
N PHE A 114 5.84 -1.18 19.14
CA PHE A 114 5.75 -0.93 17.71
C PHE A 114 4.53 -1.65 17.14
N TYR A 115 3.48 -0.88 16.84
CA TYR A 115 2.20 -1.41 16.40
C TYR A 115 2.16 -1.65 14.89
N THR A 116 1.42 -2.67 14.46
CA THR A 116 1.22 -3.03 13.05
C THR A 116 0.70 -1.86 12.21
N SER A 117 -0.13 -1.00 12.79
CA SER A 117 -0.63 0.21 12.13
C SER A 117 0.46 1.23 11.77
N MET A 118 1.60 1.23 12.46
CA MET A 118 2.67 2.20 12.23
C MET A 118 3.39 1.98 10.89
N TYR A 119 3.40 0.74 10.37
CA TYR A 119 4.04 0.42 9.10
C TYR A 119 3.06 -0.03 8.02
N ALA A 120 2.00 -0.76 8.37
CA ALA A 120 1.13 -1.41 7.42
C ALA A 120 -0.01 -0.51 6.89
N SER A 121 -0.38 0.57 7.57
CA SER A 121 -1.48 1.44 7.11
C SER A 121 -1.25 1.97 5.71
N SER A 122 -0.04 2.45 5.39
CA SER A 122 0.30 2.92 4.06
C SER A 122 0.33 1.78 3.02
N TRP A 123 0.72 0.58 3.43
CA TRP A 123 0.75 -0.60 2.55
C TRP A 123 -0.64 -0.94 2.01
N PHE A 124 -1.62 -0.98 2.89
CA PHE A 124 -3.01 -1.25 2.52
C PHE A 124 -3.66 -0.08 1.78
N LEU A 125 -3.52 1.15 2.29
CA LEU A 125 -4.15 2.33 1.70
C LEU A 125 -3.63 2.67 0.31
N THR A 126 -2.40 2.29 -0.01
CA THR A 126 -1.78 2.63 -1.30
C THR A 126 -1.43 1.42 -2.15
N LEU A 127 -1.76 0.20 -1.71
CA LEU A 127 -1.35 -1.04 -2.35
C LEU A 127 0.17 -1.06 -2.63
N PHE A 128 0.97 -0.64 -1.64
CA PHE A 128 2.42 -0.46 -1.71
C PHE A 128 2.92 0.62 -2.67
N THR A 129 2.08 1.31 -3.42
CA THR A 129 2.51 2.28 -4.44
C THR A 129 3.23 3.50 -3.87
N SER A 130 3.01 3.84 -2.59
CA SER A 130 3.74 4.91 -1.89
C SER A 130 5.04 4.44 -1.22
N CYS A 131 5.23 3.12 -1.08
CA CYS A 131 6.25 2.55 -0.20
C CYS A 131 7.33 1.78 -0.95
N LEU A 132 7.03 1.27 -2.14
CA LEU A 132 7.95 0.49 -2.95
C LEU A 132 8.38 1.24 -4.20
N PRO A 133 9.56 0.94 -4.76
CA PRO A 133 9.95 1.44 -6.07
C PRO A 133 8.89 1.15 -7.13
N LEU A 134 8.67 2.08 -8.06
CA LEU A 134 7.57 2.02 -9.03
C LEU A 134 7.52 0.71 -9.82
N HIS A 135 8.67 0.20 -10.27
CA HIS A 135 8.74 -1.04 -11.05
C HIS A 135 8.28 -2.28 -10.26
N ILE A 136 8.44 -2.26 -8.93
CA ILE A 136 7.89 -3.29 -8.03
C ILE A 136 6.41 -3.02 -7.77
N ALA A 137 6.06 -1.76 -7.52
CA ALA A 137 4.68 -1.35 -7.25
C ALA A 137 3.74 -1.71 -8.40
N TYR A 138 4.15 -1.57 -9.66
CA TYR A 138 3.37 -2.04 -10.82
C TYR A 138 3.04 -3.52 -10.72
N ARG A 139 4.02 -4.35 -10.41
CA ARG A 139 3.83 -5.81 -10.30
C ARG A 139 2.89 -6.17 -9.13
N VAL A 140 2.96 -5.43 -8.02
CA VAL A 140 2.03 -5.62 -6.90
C VAL A 140 0.60 -5.26 -7.33
N VAL A 141 0.42 -4.13 -8.03
CA VAL A 141 -0.91 -3.72 -8.53
C VAL A 141 -1.45 -4.73 -9.55
N ASP A 142 -0.65 -5.22 -10.48
CA ASP A 142 -1.05 -6.25 -11.45
C ASP A 142 -1.52 -7.53 -10.75
N LEU A 143 -0.77 -7.99 -9.74
CA LEU A 143 -1.16 -9.16 -8.94
C LEU A 143 -2.40 -8.88 -8.10
N PHE A 144 -2.54 -7.66 -7.56
CA PHE A 144 -3.74 -7.26 -6.84
C PHE A 144 -4.99 -7.28 -7.73
N LEU A 145 -4.90 -6.81 -8.97
CA LEU A 145 -5.99 -6.87 -9.95
C LEU A 145 -6.40 -8.30 -10.28
N SER A 146 -5.47 -9.25 -10.21
CA SER A 146 -5.73 -10.66 -10.46
C SER A 146 -6.25 -11.43 -9.23
N GLU A 147 -5.69 -11.16 -8.05
CA GLU A 147 -5.87 -12.00 -6.85
C GLU A 147 -6.63 -11.29 -5.71
N GLY A 148 -6.83 -10.00 -5.81
CA GLY A 148 -7.50 -9.19 -4.78
C GLY A 148 -6.64 -8.91 -3.55
N MET A 149 -7.29 -8.59 -2.43
CA MET A 149 -6.64 -8.13 -1.20
C MET A 149 -5.68 -9.15 -0.57
N GLU A 150 -5.89 -10.43 -0.81
CA GLU A 150 -5.03 -11.48 -0.26
C GLU A 150 -3.56 -11.29 -0.64
N ILE A 151 -3.28 -10.79 -1.86
CA ILE A 151 -1.91 -10.55 -2.31
C ILE A 151 -1.19 -9.50 -1.47
N ILE A 152 -1.90 -8.50 -0.96
CA ILE A 152 -1.32 -7.47 -0.10
C ILE A 152 -0.82 -8.06 1.22
N PHE A 153 -1.57 -8.98 1.82
CA PHE A 153 -1.11 -9.72 3.00
C PHE A 153 0.11 -10.60 2.71
N ARG A 154 0.13 -11.26 1.56
CA ARG A 154 1.26 -12.10 1.13
C ARG A 154 2.53 -11.27 0.94
N PHE A 155 2.45 -10.10 0.29
CA PHE A 155 3.57 -9.17 0.18
C PHE A 155 4.01 -8.62 1.53
N SER A 156 3.08 -8.29 2.41
CA SER A 156 3.38 -7.83 3.77
C SER A 156 4.21 -8.86 4.54
N LEU A 157 3.80 -10.11 4.53
CA LEU A 157 4.55 -11.20 5.18
C LEU A 157 5.90 -11.45 4.51
N ALA A 158 5.96 -11.44 3.16
CA ALA A 158 7.22 -11.64 2.44
C ALA A 158 8.26 -10.56 2.78
N ILE A 159 7.85 -9.29 2.83
CA ILE A 159 8.72 -8.17 3.24
C ILE A 159 9.23 -8.39 4.67
N LEU A 160 8.35 -8.75 5.60
CA LEU A 160 8.71 -8.98 6.98
C LEU A 160 9.69 -10.17 7.13
N VAL A 161 9.50 -11.24 6.37
CA VAL A 161 10.44 -12.39 6.32
C VAL A 161 11.82 -11.96 5.82
N ILE A 162 11.86 -11.22 4.71
CA ILE A 162 13.11 -10.75 4.10
C ILE A 162 13.87 -9.80 5.02
N CYS A 163 13.16 -8.98 5.79
CA CYS A 163 13.75 -7.98 6.68
C CYS A 163 13.91 -8.45 8.13
N LYS A 164 13.46 -9.67 8.47
CA LYS A 164 13.37 -10.16 9.86
C LYS A 164 14.63 -9.94 10.68
N GLU A 165 15.78 -10.38 10.17
CA GLU A 165 17.05 -10.32 10.90
C GLU A 165 17.48 -8.89 11.25
N ASP A 166 17.21 -7.95 10.36
CA ASP A 166 17.51 -6.53 10.61
C ASP A 166 16.52 -5.94 11.61
N LEU A 167 15.21 -6.22 11.42
CA LEU A 167 14.16 -5.70 12.29
C LEU A 167 14.31 -6.13 13.75
N LEU A 168 14.74 -7.37 14.01
CA LEU A 168 14.95 -7.88 15.36
C LEU A 168 16.06 -7.16 16.16
N ARG A 169 16.90 -6.38 15.49
CA ARG A 169 18.03 -5.65 16.12
C ARG A 169 17.71 -4.20 16.44
N LEU A 170 16.54 -3.72 16.04
CA LEU A 170 16.18 -2.30 16.08
C LEU A 170 15.23 -2.00 17.23
N ASP A 171 15.41 -0.83 17.84
CA ASP A 171 14.43 -0.24 18.73
C ASP A 171 13.28 0.42 17.94
N MET A 172 12.30 0.98 18.64
CA MET A 172 11.14 1.62 18.02
C MET A 172 11.53 2.69 16.99
N GLU A 173 12.50 3.55 17.29
CA GLU A 173 12.94 4.61 16.38
C GLU A 173 13.64 4.04 15.14
N GLY A 174 14.49 3.04 15.36
CA GLY A 174 15.15 2.30 14.30
C GLY A 174 14.16 1.59 13.39
N LEU A 175 13.12 0.95 13.96
CA LEU A 175 12.04 0.31 13.21
C LEU A 175 11.30 1.31 12.30
N LEU A 176 10.89 2.47 12.83
CA LEU A 176 10.23 3.51 12.03
C LEU A 176 11.08 3.96 10.84
N LYS A 177 12.37 4.22 11.08
CA LYS A 177 13.31 4.62 10.02
C LYS A 177 13.52 3.50 8.99
N TYR A 178 13.64 2.26 9.46
CA TYR A 178 13.87 1.11 8.61
C TYR A 178 12.70 0.88 7.63
N PHE A 179 11.46 0.90 8.12
CA PHE A 179 10.29 0.76 7.26
C PHE A 179 10.16 1.87 6.22
N GLN A 180 10.58 3.09 6.54
CA GLN A 180 10.49 4.23 5.63
C GLN A 180 11.58 4.26 4.56
N LYS A 181 12.79 3.81 4.87
CA LYS A 181 13.96 4.01 4.01
C LYS A 181 14.63 2.71 3.56
N GLU A 182 14.80 1.76 4.47
CA GLU A 182 15.61 0.57 4.21
C GLU A 182 14.80 -0.54 3.52
N VAL A 183 13.51 -0.68 3.87
CA VAL A 183 12.65 -1.70 3.23
C VAL A 183 12.58 -1.51 1.72
N PRO A 184 12.29 -0.31 1.16
CA PRO A 184 12.29 -0.10 -0.28
C PRO A 184 13.64 -0.47 -0.92
N ALA A 185 14.75 0.00 -0.35
CA ALA A 185 16.09 -0.27 -0.86
C ALA A 185 16.44 -1.77 -0.82
N LYS A 186 16.05 -2.46 0.25
CA LYS A 186 16.34 -3.89 0.42
C LYS A 186 15.60 -4.77 -0.58
N VAL A 187 14.33 -4.50 -0.82
CA VAL A 187 13.52 -5.27 -1.78
C VAL A 187 13.87 -4.93 -3.23
N GLU A 188 14.46 -3.76 -3.48
CA GLU A 188 14.93 -3.35 -4.79
C GLU A 188 16.16 -4.13 -5.26
N ILE A 189 16.93 -4.72 -4.35
CA ILE A 189 18.10 -5.54 -4.67
C ILE A 189 17.70 -6.77 -5.50
N ASP A 190 16.59 -7.43 -5.13
CA ASP A 190 16.06 -8.59 -5.84
C ASP A 190 14.53 -8.60 -5.83
N PRO A 191 13.88 -7.86 -6.75
CA PRO A 191 12.42 -7.82 -6.85
C PRO A 191 11.78 -9.18 -7.12
N ASP A 192 12.44 -10.06 -7.88
CA ASP A 192 11.91 -11.38 -8.20
C ASP A 192 11.91 -12.30 -6.98
N TYR A 193 12.88 -12.12 -6.09
CA TYR A 193 12.91 -12.82 -4.81
C TYR A 193 11.72 -12.43 -3.95
N LEU A 194 11.41 -11.12 -3.81
CA LEU A 194 10.24 -10.63 -3.08
C LEU A 194 8.94 -11.25 -3.65
N ILE A 195 8.76 -11.16 -4.96
CA ILE A 195 7.54 -11.65 -5.61
C ILE A 195 7.40 -13.16 -5.46
N SER A 196 8.48 -13.91 -5.68
CA SER A 196 8.46 -15.37 -5.51
C SER A 196 8.15 -15.79 -4.08
N HIS A 197 8.62 -15.02 -3.08
CA HIS A 197 8.28 -15.24 -1.68
C HIS A 197 6.81 -14.95 -1.40
N ALA A 198 6.29 -13.82 -1.87
CA ALA A 198 4.88 -13.47 -1.71
C ALA A 198 3.96 -14.54 -2.30
N LEU A 199 4.28 -15.03 -3.51
CA LEU A 199 3.47 -16.06 -4.18
C LEU A 199 3.53 -17.43 -3.48
N LYS A 200 4.57 -17.73 -2.71
CA LYS A 200 4.69 -18.97 -1.93
C LYS A 200 3.96 -18.92 -0.58
N VAL A 201 3.63 -17.74 -0.09
CA VAL A 201 2.86 -17.61 1.16
C VAL A 201 1.46 -18.18 0.96
N THR A 202 1.13 -19.21 1.74
CA THR A 202 -0.20 -19.82 1.73
C THR A 202 -0.98 -19.34 2.95
N LEU A 203 -2.04 -18.57 2.73
CA LEU A 203 -2.92 -18.09 3.78
C LEU A 203 -4.12 -19.01 3.97
N ASN A 204 -4.49 -19.26 5.21
CA ASN A 204 -5.67 -20.08 5.49
C ASN A 204 -6.94 -19.22 5.38
N ASN A 205 -7.67 -19.35 4.28
CA ASN A 205 -8.88 -18.58 3.95
C ASN A 205 -9.98 -18.62 5.03
N LYS A 206 -9.97 -19.59 5.95
CA LYS A 206 -10.95 -19.65 7.05
C LYS A 206 -10.72 -18.56 8.11
N LYS A 207 -9.48 -18.08 8.27
CA LYS A 207 -9.14 -17.00 9.22
C LYS A 207 -9.30 -15.61 8.62
N MET A 208 -9.22 -15.49 7.27
CA MET A 208 -9.41 -14.21 6.55
C MET A 208 -10.90 -13.80 6.42
N LYS A 209 -11.85 -14.72 6.72
CA LYS A 209 -13.30 -14.49 6.60
C LYS A 209 -13.99 -14.13 7.92
N ARG A 210 -13.25 -13.86 8.98
CA ARG A 210 -13.75 -13.38 10.27
C ARG A 210 -13.29 -11.94 10.47
#